data_4755becc05b2e2c2a14064159bbe0b0d
#
_entry.id   4755becc05b2e2c2a14064159bbe0b0d
#
_cell.length_a   1.000
_cell.length_b   1.000
_cell.length_c   1.000
_cell.angle_alpha   90.00
_cell.angle_beta   90.00
_cell.angle_gamma   90.00
#
_symmetry.space_group_name_H-M   'P 1'
#
loop_
_entity.id
_entity.type
_entity.pdbx_description
1 polymer ?
#
loop_
_entity_poly.entity_id
_entity_poly.type
_entity_poly.pdbx_seq_one_letter_code
_entity_poly.pdbx_strand_id
1 'polypeptide(L)'
;ALKSFVDTTPDGVAIVVNDGAAGWSDDYEQSLIRLADSYPIVALYILKFHIAGGLTRSWNAGLAKAAELNLDYAIAGNNDIIFSERWHEGMTQALADGYSLVGPISNAPGVTAKGKQNVEIYLPNYQLTDDLTEINEVATQLQQMQLNKTLESKVNGFFMLATLQSWEDGQYDEHHFFKPKNKYSSKGNFNPTPLMTLNEDELQARWGKKGMKSGIALSTFIFHYRSVSRGDKHKKGKWYRQS
;
A
#
# COMPACT_ATOMS: atom_id res chain seq x y z
N ALA A 1 -9.67 -1.64 -5.00
CA ALA A 1 -8.57 -0.66 -4.98
C ALA A 1 -8.71 0.34 -6.13
N LEU A 2 -8.58 -0.07 -7.41
CA LEU A 2 -8.53 0.87 -8.53
C LEU A 2 -9.73 1.81 -8.58
N LYS A 3 -10.98 1.29 -8.40
CA LYS A 3 -12.17 2.14 -8.42
C LYS A 3 -12.10 3.24 -7.34
N SER A 4 -11.87 2.89 -6.10
CA SER A 4 -11.77 3.90 -5.02
C SER A 4 -10.59 4.86 -5.22
N PHE A 5 -9.47 4.38 -5.81
CA PHE A 5 -8.34 5.25 -6.17
C PHE A 5 -8.74 6.32 -7.18
N VAL A 6 -9.37 5.92 -8.30
CA VAL A 6 -9.77 6.89 -9.34
C VAL A 6 -10.87 7.86 -8.86
N ASP A 7 -11.76 7.40 -7.97
CA ASP A 7 -12.80 8.24 -7.38
C ASP A 7 -12.22 9.33 -6.45
N THR A 8 -11.07 9.06 -5.81
CA THR A 8 -10.50 9.92 -4.76
C THR A 8 -9.19 10.60 -5.13
N THR A 9 -8.63 10.30 -6.31
CA THR A 9 -7.31 10.79 -6.75
C THR A 9 -7.36 11.21 -8.21
N PRO A 10 -7.98 12.34 -8.53
CA PRO A 10 -8.28 12.74 -9.91
C PRO A 10 -7.03 12.91 -10.81
N ASP A 11 -5.90 13.31 -10.25
CA ASP A 11 -4.64 13.49 -10.98
C ASP A 11 -3.69 12.29 -10.79
N GLY A 12 -4.23 11.16 -10.31
CA GLY A 12 -3.43 9.98 -9.98
C GLY A 12 -3.03 9.16 -11.19
N VAL A 13 -1.88 8.49 -11.09
CA VAL A 13 -1.42 7.47 -12.03
C VAL A 13 -1.49 6.11 -11.37
N ALA A 14 -2.23 5.17 -11.95
CA ALA A 14 -2.31 3.80 -11.49
C ALA A 14 -1.32 2.91 -12.25
N ILE A 15 -0.41 2.27 -11.51
CA ILE A 15 0.51 1.27 -12.06
C ILE A 15 0.13 -0.09 -11.47
N VAL A 16 -0.54 -0.90 -12.25
CA VAL A 16 -1.00 -2.25 -11.85
C VAL A 16 0.00 -3.28 -12.33
N VAL A 17 0.53 -4.08 -11.41
CA VAL A 17 1.50 -5.11 -11.74
C VAL A 17 0.85 -6.48 -11.69
N ASN A 18 0.71 -7.12 -12.87
CA ASN A 18 0.38 -8.53 -12.99
C ASN A 18 1.64 -9.36 -12.76
N ASP A 19 1.75 -9.97 -11.59
CA ASP A 19 2.92 -10.78 -11.19
C ASP A 19 2.96 -12.18 -11.84
N GLY A 20 2.12 -12.46 -12.83
CA GLY A 20 2.03 -13.78 -13.46
C GLY A 20 1.35 -14.82 -12.56
N ALA A 21 0.59 -14.39 -11.55
CA ALA A 21 -0.18 -15.28 -10.69
C ALA A 21 -1.41 -15.82 -11.43
N ALA A 22 -1.85 -17.03 -11.05
CA ALA A 22 -3.11 -17.59 -11.52
C ALA A 22 -4.28 -16.66 -11.12
N GLY A 23 -5.25 -16.51 -12.03
CA GLY A 23 -6.46 -15.69 -11.83
C GLY A 23 -6.45 -14.34 -12.54
N TRP A 24 -5.36 -13.93 -13.16
CA TRP A 24 -5.40 -12.83 -14.12
C TRP A 24 -5.97 -13.34 -15.45
N SER A 25 -7.05 -12.74 -15.90
CA SER A 25 -7.67 -13.04 -17.20
C SER A 25 -7.71 -11.80 -18.09
N ASP A 26 -7.86 -12.00 -19.38
CA ASP A 26 -8.04 -10.89 -20.32
C ASP A 26 -9.31 -10.08 -19.99
N ASP A 27 -10.39 -10.74 -19.56
CA ASP A 27 -11.62 -10.05 -19.14
C ASP A 27 -11.38 -9.15 -17.91
N TYR A 28 -10.60 -9.62 -16.94
CA TYR A 28 -10.22 -8.80 -15.78
C TYR A 28 -9.41 -7.59 -16.23
N GLU A 29 -8.42 -7.77 -17.08
CA GLU A 29 -7.61 -6.68 -17.61
C GLU A 29 -8.48 -5.68 -18.39
N GLN A 30 -9.34 -6.14 -19.27
CA GLN A 30 -10.27 -5.28 -20.00
C GLN A 30 -11.21 -4.52 -19.04
N SER A 31 -11.57 -5.10 -17.90
CA SER A 31 -12.36 -4.41 -16.89
C SER A 31 -11.60 -3.25 -16.23
N LEU A 32 -10.29 -3.42 -15.99
CA LEU A 32 -9.42 -2.35 -15.47
C LEU A 32 -9.27 -1.21 -16.49
N ILE A 33 -9.08 -1.55 -17.77
CA ILE A 33 -8.95 -0.56 -18.85
C ILE A 33 -10.26 0.23 -18.98
N ARG A 34 -11.42 -0.44 -19.09
CA ARG A 34 -12.72 0.25 -19.15
C ARG A 34 -12.97 1.15 -17.95
N LEU A 35 -12.55 0.71 -16.76
CA LEU A 35 -12.68 1.56 -15.57
C LEU A 35 -11.82 2.82 -15.71
N ALA A 36 -10.55 2.69 -16.10
CA ALA A 36 -9.65 3.83 -16.27
C ALA A 36 -10.13 4.78 -17.39
N ASP A 37 -10.63 4.24 -18.50
CA ASP A 37 -11.17 5.03 -19.62
C ASP A 37 -12.40 5.88 -19.23
N SER A 38 -13.12 5.48 -18.16
CA SER A 38 -14.23 6.29 -17.62
C SER A 38 -13.75 7.47 -16.76
N TYR A 39 -12.43 7.57 -16.50
CA TYR A 39 -11.79 8.65 -15.74
C TYR A 39 -10.62 9.24 -16.56
N PRO A 40 -10.87 10.16 -17.49
CA PRO A 40 -9.89 10.59 -18.50
C PRO A 40 -8.64 11.27 -17.92
N ILE A 41 -8.67 11.66 -16.65
CA ILE A 41 -7.55 12.30 -15.96
C ILE A 41 -6.64 11.31 -15.21
N VAL A 42 -6.99 10.02 -15.16
CA VAL A 42 -6.17 8.97 -14.56
C VAL A 42 -5.47 8.16 -15.64
N ALA A 43 -4.15 8.10 -15.61
CA ALA A 43 -3.38 7.20 -16.46
C ALA A 43 -3.27 5.81 -15.81
N LEU A 44 -3.54 4.77 -16.57
CA LEU A 44 -3.37 3.36 -16.17
C LEU A 44 -2.21 2.73 -16.94
N TYR A 45 -1.25 2.18 -16.21
CA TYR A 45 -0.18 1.33 -16.75
C TYR A 45 -0.33 -0.09 -16.21
N ILE A 46 -0.27 -1.09 -17.09
CA ILE A 46 -0.33 -2.50 -16.72
C ILE A 46 1.00 -3.16 -17.07
N LEU A 47 1.75 -3.57 -16.04
CA LEU A 47 3.00 -4.31 -16.19
C LEU A 47 2.71 -5.81 -16.05
N LYS A 48 3.14 -6.62 -17.02
CA LYS A 48 2.85 -8.05 -17.07
C LYS A 48 4.10 -8.91 -16.95
N PHE A 49 4.04 -9.87 -16.06
CA PHE A 49 5.05 -10.92 -15.94
C PHE A 49 4.42 -12.29 -16.22
N HIS A 50 5.13 -13.15 -16.95
CA HIS A 50 4.64 -14.50 -17.30
C HIS A 50 4.83 -15.52 -16.18
N ILE A 51 5.69 -15.23 -15.21
CA ILE A 51 6.01 -16.14 -14.10
C ILE A 51 5.91 -15.36 -12.80
N ALA A 52 5.21 -15.93 -11.82
CA ALA A 52 5.09 -15.32 -10.50
C ALA A 52 6.46 -15.09 -9.83
N GLY A 53 6.73 -13.86 -9.43
CA GLY A 53 7.98 -13.43 -8.80
C GLY A 53 7.81 -12.90 -7.39
N GLY A 54 6.57 -12.68 -6.98
CA GLY A 54 6.19 -12.24 -5.65
C GLY A 54 6.18 -10.73 -5.47
N LEU A 55 5.68 -10.30 -4.33
CA LEU A 55 5.37 -8.91 -4.00
C LEU A 55 6.57 -7.97 -4.17
N THR A 56 7.76 -8.39 -3.76
CA THR A 56 8.98 -7.56 -3.89
C THR A 56 9.28 -7.18 -5.34
N ARG A 57 9.15 -8.15 -6.27
CA ARG A 57 9.34 -7.88 -7.69
C ARG A 57 8.29 -6.91 -8.22
N SER A 58 7.04 -7.12 -7.83
CA SER A 58 5.93 -6.26 -8.24
C SER A 58 6.12 -4.83 -7.78
N TRP A 59 6.50 -4.61 -6.51
CA TRP A 59 6.80 -3.27 -6.00
C TRP A 59 8.00 -2.64 -6.69
N ASN A 60 9.09 -3.37 -6.89
CA ASN A 60 10.27 -2.85 -7.62
C ASN A 60 9.90 -2.42 -9.04
N ALA A 61 9.12 -3.24 -9.77
CA ALA A 61 8.69 -2.91 -11.13
C ALA A 61 7.75 -1.69 -11.17
N GLY A 62 6.81 -1.60 -10.23
CA GLY A 62 5.91 -0.46 -10.12
C GLY A 62 6.65 0.85 -9.81
N LEU A 63 7.58 0.82 -8.86
CA LEU A 63 8.40 1.99 -8.50
C LEU A 63 9.37 2.40 -9.63
N ALA A 64 9.96 1.43 -10.35
CA ALA A 64 10.78 1.74 -11.52
C ALA A 64 9.96 2.44 -12.61
N LYS A 65 8.70 2.01 -12.81
CA LYS A 65 7.79 2.70 -13.75
C LYS A 65 7.40 4.09 -13.25
N ALA A 66 7.19 4.29 -11.95
CA ALA A 66 6.92 5.60 -11.38
C ALA A 66 8.11 6.56 -11.58
N ALA A 67 9.34 6.06 -11.43
CA ALA A 67 10.56 6.82 -11.70
C ALA A 67 10.70 7.20 -13.19
N GLU A 68 10.43 6.25 -14.10
CA GLU A 68 10.41 6.52 -15.55
C GLU A 68 9.42 7.63 -15.93
N LEU A 69 8.28 7.69 -15.22
CA LEU A 69 7.23 8.70 -15.43
C LEU A 69 7.51 10.03 -14.73
N ASN A 70 8.60 10.13 -13.96
CA ASN A 70 8.96 11.32 -13.16
C ASN A 70 7.83 11.81 -12.26
N LEU A 71 7.16 10.89 -11.55
CA LEU A 71 6.10 11.23 -10.60
C LEU A 71 6.69 11.87 -9.33
N ASP A 72 5.99 12.82 -8.72
CA ASP A 72 6.44 13.46 -7.48
C ASP A 72 6.45 12.50 -6.30
N TYR A 73 5.43 11.62 -6.25
CA TYR A 73 5.18 10.65 -5.18
C TYR A 73 4.90 9.28 -5.75
N ALA A 74 5.27 8.24 -5.02
CA ALA A 74 4.90 6.87 -5.37
C ALA A 74 4.45 6.08 -4.16
N ILE A 75 3.46 5.21 -4.38
CA ILE A 75 2.93 4.29 -3.37
C ILE A 75 3.34 2.87 -3.73
N ALA A 76 3.97 2.16 -2.80
CA ALA A 76 4.02 0.71 -2.81
C ALA A 76 2.88 0.19 -1.93
N GLY A 77 1.86 -0.39 -2.54
CA GLY A 77 0.64 -0.79 -1.84
C GLY A 77 0.08 -2.15 -2.29
N ASN A 78 -0.81 -2.68 -1.48
CA ASN A 78 -1.58 -3.88 -1.79
C ASN A 78 -2.76 -3.55 -2.70
N ASN A 79 -3.29 -4.58 -3.36
CA ASN A 79 -4.47 -4.46 -4.23
C ASN A 79 -5.81 -4.72 -3.51
N ASP A 80 -5.78 -5.13 -2.25
CA ASP A 80 -6.94 -5.42 -1.39
C ASP A 80 -7.24 -4.27 -0.40
N ILE A 81 -7.28 -3.05 -0.93
CA ILE A 81 -7.53 -1.82 -0.17
C ILE A 81 -8.66 -0.98 -0.79
N ILE A 82 -9.26 -0.11 0.02
CA ILE A 82 -10.17 0.95 -0.42
C ILE A 82 -9.62 2.29 0.06
N PHE A 83 -9.48 3.22 -0.87
CA PHE A 83 -9.07 4.59 -0.59
C PHE A 83 -10.27 5.38 -0.07
N SER A 84 -10.12 6.07 1.07
CA SER A 84 -11.10 7.01 1.57
C SER A 84 -10.96 8.37 0.87
N GLU A 85 -11.96 9.22 1.02
CA GLU A 85 -11.85 10.61 0.56
C GLU A 85 -10.70 11.35 1.25
N ARG A 86 -10.03 12.21 0.49
CA ARG A 86 -8.94 13.07 0.97
C ARG A 86 -7.77 12.30 1.64
N TRP A 87 -7.62 11.01 1.35
CA TRP A 87 -6.62 10.14 1.95
C TRP A 87 -5.18 10.68 1.82
N HIS A 88 -4.90 11.42 0.74
CA HIS A 88 -3.56 11.90 0.43
C HIS A 88 -3.12 13.10 1.28
N GLU A 89 -4.05 13.93 1.78
CA GLU A 89 -3.72 15.19 2.44
C GLU A 89 -2.84 15.02 3.68
N GLY A 90 -3.22 14.15 4.62
CA GLY A 90 -2.43 13.91 5.82
C GLY A 90 -1.08 13.24 5.51
N MET A 91 -1.02 12.43 4.48
CA MET A 91 0.21 11.73 4.09
C MET A 91 1.20 12.68 3.40
N THR A 92 0.73 13.52 2.48
CA THR A 92 1.59 14.53 1.82
C THR A 92 2.07 15.60 2.82
N GLN A 93 1.22 16.00 3.78
CA GLN A 93 1.63 16.87 4.87
C GLN A 93 2.75 16.25 5.70
N ALA A 94 2.65 14.96 6.04
CA ALA A 94 3.71 14.26 6.78
C ALA A 94 5.04 14.22 6.00
N LEU A 95 5.00 14.04 4.69
CA LEU A 95 6.20 14.14 3.84
C LEU A 95 6.78 15.57 3.86
N ALA A 96 5.93 16.60 3.80
CA ALA A 96 6.35 18.00 3.92
C ALA A 96 6.96 18.32 5.30
N ASP A 97 6.52 17.63 6.34
CA ASP A 97 7.07 17.74 7.72
C ASP A 97 8.41 16.98 7.89
N GLY A 98 8.95 16.38 6.82
CA GLY A 98 10.28 15.77 6.79
C GLY A 98 10.30 14.27 7.06
N TYR A 99 9.17 13.58 7.02
CA TYR A 99 9.16 12.13 6.98
C TYR A 99 9.48 11.63 5.58
N SER A 100 10.29 10.58 5.47
CA SER A 100 10.69 10.01 4.18
C SER A 100 9.75 8.89 3.72
N LEU A 101 9.10 8.19 4.65
CA LEU A 101 8.14 7.13 4.39
C LEU A 101 6.92 7.32 5.28
N VAL A 102 5.73 7.30 4.69
CA VAL A 102 4.48 7.51 5.44
C VAL A 102 3.48 6.39 5.16
N GLY A 103 2.81 5.93 6.21
CA GLY A 103 1.68 5.00 6.11
C GLY A 103 0.42 5.56 6.78
N PRO A 104 -0.77 5.07 6.40
CA PRO A 104 -2.04 5.50 6.96
C PRO A 104 -2.44 4.70 8.20
N ILE A 105 -3.50 5.15 8.87
CA ILE A 105 -4.31 4.33 9.77
C ILE A 105 -5.14 3.32 8.95
N SER A 106 -5.38 2.14 9.51
CA SER A 106 -6.19 1.10 8.87
C SER A 106 -6.94 0.25 9.89
N ASN A 107 -8.02 -0.40 9.44
CA ASN A 107 -8.71 -1.44 10.20
C ASN A 107 -7.89 -2.73 10.36
N ALA A 108 -6.99 -3.02 9.43
CA ALA A 108 -6.21 -4.25 9.41
C ALA A 108 -4.76 -4.03 8.93
N PRO A 109 -3.95 -3.23 9.64
CA PRO A 109 -2.63 -2.83 9.17
C PRO A 109 -1.59 -3.96 9.12
N GLY A 110 -1.82 -5.08 9.79
CA GLY A 110 -0.90 -6.22 9.87
C GLY A 110 -0.61 -6.66 11.30
N VAL A 111 0.16 -7.76 11.44
CA VAL A 111 0.41 -8.37 12.75
C VAL A 111 1.46 -7.62 13.57
N THR A 112 2.45 -7.05 12.91
CA THR A 112 3.62 -6.41 13.54
C THR A 112 3.38 -4.98 14.02
N ALA A 113 2.38 -4.31 13.48
CA ALA A 113 1.99 -2.98 13.92
C ALA A 113 0.92 -3.04 15.01
N LYS A 114 1.10 -3.91 15.99
CA LYS A 114 0.18 -3.91 17.14
C LYS A 114 0.09 -2.49 17.68
N GLY A 115 -0.94 -1.87 17.27
CA GLY A 115 -1.44 -0.73 17.90
C GLY A 115 -1.34 0.56 17.08
N LYS A 116 -0.20 0.96 16.58
CA LYS A 116 -0.02 2.35 16.12
C LYS A 116 -0.73 2.73 14.82
N GLN A 117 -0.90 1.80 13.87
CA GLN A 117 -1.69 2.00 12.65
C GLN A 117 -3.12 1.45 12.77
N ASN A 118 -3.50 0.83 13.88
CA ASN A 118 -4.84 0.27 14.04
C ASN A 118 -5.82 1.36 14.47
N VAL A 119 -6.88 1.52 13.70
CA VAL A 119 -7.95 2.50 13.95
C VAL A 119 -8.61 2.33 15.32
N GLU A 120 -8.69 1.10 15.85
CA GLU A 120 -9.28 0.81 17.18
C GLU A 120 -8.63 1.59 18.33
N ILE A 121 -7.37 2.05 18.17
CA ILE A 121 -6.68 2.86 19.19
C ILE A 121 -7.26 4.27 19.25
N TYR A 122 -7.65 4.80 18.12
CA TYR A 122 -8.10 6.18 17.98
C TYR A 122 -9.61 6.30 18.04
N LEU A 123 -10.31 5.26 17.55
CA LEU A 123 -11.77 5.16 17.48
C LEU A 123 -12.21 3.79 18.03
N PRO A 124 -12.21 3.58 19.35
CA PRO A 124 -12.42 2.23 19.94
C PRO A 124 -13.83 1.66 19.69
N ASN A 125 -14.80 2.49 19.39
CA ASN A 125 -16.19 2.08 19.16
C ASN A 125 -16.63 2.20 17.70
N TYR A 126 -15.69 2.35 16.76
CA TYR A 126 -16.04 2.44 15.35
C TYR A 126 -16.70 1.14 14.87
N GLN A 127 -17.67 1.28 13.98
CA GLN A 127 -18.22 0.18 13.19
C GLN A 127 -17.80 0.41 11.75
N LEU A 128 -17.40 -0.63 11.08
CA LEU A 128 -16.88 -0.53 9.73
C LEU A 128 -17.16 -1.84 8.98
N THR A 129 -17.77 -1.70 7.82
CA THR A 129 -17.80 -2.71 6.77
C THR A 129 -16.91 -2.27 5.61
N ASP A 130 -17.06 -2.85 4.44
CA ASP A 130 -16.44 -2.38 3.21
C ASP A 130 -17.31 -1.36 2.45
N ASP A 131 -18.33 -0.81 3.11
CA ASP A 131 -19.13 0.28 2.59
C ASP A 131 -18.32 1.59 2.55
N LEU A 132 -18.32 2.24 1.40
CA LEU A 132 -17.52 3.45 1.18
C LEU A 132 -17.99 4.62 2.06
N THR A 133 -19.27 4.71 2.39
CA THR A 133 -19.81 5.74 3.27
C THR A 133 -19.24 5.61 4.68
N GLU A 134 -19.29 4.38 5.25
CA GLU A 134 -18.72 4.10 6.57
C GLU A 134 -17.20 4.35 6.60
N ILE A 135 -16.48 3.97 5.52
CA ILE A 135 -15.06 4.23 5.38
C ILE A 135 -14.75 5.73 5.42
N ASN A 136 -15.54 6.54 4.70
CA ASN A 136 -15.39 7.99 4.68
C ASN A 136 -15.77 8.66 6.00
N GLU A 137 -16.76 8.13 6.71
CA GLU A 137 -17.10 8.59 8.07
C GLU A 137 -15.94 8.37 9.04
N VAL A 138 -15.31 7.18 9.03
CA VAL A 138 -14.11 6.90 9.83
C VAL A 138 -12.96 7.82 9.47
N ALA A 139 -12.71 8.03 8.17
CA ALA A 139 -11.67 8.95 7.70
C ALA A 139 -11.93 10.39 8.18
N THR A 140 -13.17 10.86 8.09
CA THR A 140 -13.58 12.20 8.54
C THR A 140 -13.37 12.37 10.04
N GLN A 141 -13.75 11.39 10.85
CA GLN A 141 -13.54 11.42 12.30
C GLN A 141 -12.03 11.50 12.64
N LEU A 142 -11.20 10.68 11.99
CA LEU A 142 -9.75 10.75 12.19
C LEU A 142 -9.16 12.10 11.77
N GLN A 143 -9.61 12.68 10.66
CA GLN A 143 -9.20 14.01 10.22
C GLN A 143 -9.52 15.06 11.27
N GLN A 144 -10.72 15.07 11.82
CA GLN A 144 -11.14 16.02 12.85
C GLN A 144 -10.35 15.89 14.15
N MET A 145 -10.05 14.65 14.56
CA MET A 145 -9.35 14.38 15.83
C MET A 145 -7.83 14.52 15.75
N GLN A 146 -7.25 14.23 14.59
CA GLN A 146 -5.81 14.01 14.41
C GLN A 146 -5.20 14.87 13.28
N LEU A 147 -5.85 15.96 12.91
CA LEU A 147 -5.42 16.81 11.81
C LEU A 147 -3.92 17.19 11.96
N ASN A 148 -3.17 17.01 10.89
CA ASN A 148 -1.75 17.30 10.80
C ASN A 148 -0.85 16.57 11.83
N LYS A 149 -1.34 15.50 12.44
CA LYS A 149 -0.52 14.70 13.37
C LYS A 149 0.11 13.53 12.66
N THR A 150 1.44 13.45 12.75
CA THR A 150 2.23 12.31 12.30
C THR A 150 2.95 11.69 13.48
N LEU A 151 2.81 10.39 13.65
CA LEU A 151 3.48 9.63 14.69
C LEU A 151 4.72 8.95 14.11
N GLU A 152 5.93 9.33 14.58
CA GLU A 152 7.15 8.63 14.19
C GLU A 152 7.08 7.15 14.62
N SER A 153 7.06 6.28 13.66
CA SER A 153 6.92 4.85 13.87
C SER A 153 7.22 4.07 12.57
N LYS A 154 7.44 2.78 12.72
CA LYS A 154 7.45 1.87 11.56
C LYS A 154 6.07 1.83 10.89
N VAL A 155 6.11 1.72 9.57
CA VAL A 155 4.96 1.62 8.67
C VAL A 155 4.83 0.17 8.18
N ASN A 156 3.61 -0.34 8.10
CA ASN A 156 3.35 -1.66 7.52
C ASN A 156 3.28 -1.61 6.00
N GLY A 157 3.73 -2.70 5.39
CA GLY A 157 3.88 -2.84 3.95
C GLY A 157 2.58 -2.93 3.15
N PHE A 158 1.39 -2.85 3.76
CA PHE A 158 0.15 -2.84 2.98
C PHE A 158 -0.03 -1.53 2.20
N PHE A 159 0.58 -0.43 2.68
CA PHE A 159 0.51 0.89 2.05
C PHE A 159 1.66 1.78 2.53
N MET A 160 2.52 2.18 1.63
CA MET A 160 3.71 2.98 1.90
C MET A 160 3.83 4.08 0.84
N LEU A 161 3.73 5.35 1.26
CA LEU A 161 3.93 6.53 0.41
C LEU A 161 5.28 7.15 0.71
N ALA A 162 6.00 7.54 -0.32
CA ALA A 162 7.17 8.40 -0.23
C ALA A 162 7.29 9.30 -1.46
N THR A 163 8.09 10.37 -1.39
CA THR A 163 8.51 11.09 -2.58
C THR A 163 9.33 10.18 -3.47
N LEU A 164 9.33 10.43 -4.78
CA LEU A 164 10.19 9.66 -5.68
C LEU A 164 11.66 9.81 -5.29
N GLN A 165 12.09 11.01 -4.92
CA GLN A 165 13.45 11.27 -4.42
C GLN A 165 13.79 10.38 -3.20
N SER A 166 12.87 10.24 -2.23
CA SER A 166 13.09 9.36 -1.07
C SER A 166 13.21 7.89 -1.49
N TRP A 167 12.42 7.44 -2.46
CA TRP A 167 12.55 6.09 -3.01
C TRP A 167 13.92 5.88 -3.65
N GLU A 168 14.41 6.83 -4.44
CA GLU A 168 15.72 6.79 -5.11
C GLU A 168 16.88 6.85 -4.10
N ASP A 169 16.86 7.79 -3.17
CA ASP A 169 17.87 7.91 -2.11
C ASP A 169 17.94 6.66 -1.23
N GLY A 170 16.81 6.02 -1.07
CA GLY A 170 16.63 4.82 -0.28
C GLY A 170 16.78 3.51 -1.07
N GLN A 171 17.17 3.48 -2.32
CA GLN A 171 17.32 2.25 -3.12
C GLN A 171 18.21 1.21 -2.45
N TYR A 172 17.90 -0.07 -2.66
CA TYR A 172 18.76 -1.18 -2.26
C TYR A 172 20.02 -1.26 -3.11
N ASP A 173 19.86 -1.16 -4.42
CA ASP A 173 20.90 -1.06 -5.42
C ASP A 173 20.40 -0.26 -6.63
N GLU A 174 21.20 -0.10 -7.68
CA GLU A 174 20.90 0.66 -8.89
C GLU A 174 19.65 0.21 -9.66
N HIS A 175 19.13 -1.01 -9.36
CA HIS A 175 17.99 -1.61 -10.05
C HIS A 175 16.79 -1.90 -9.13
N HIS A 176 16.98 -1.79 -7.81
CA HIS A 176 15.97 -2.25 -6.85
C HIS A 176 15.75 -1.26 -5.70
N PHE A 177 14.50 -0.91 -5.48
CA PHE A 177 14.05 -0.15 -4.31
C PHE A 177 13.97 -1.03 -3.06
N PHE A 178 13.42 -2.22 -3.21
CA PHE A 178 13.38 -3.25 -2.18
C PHE A 178 14.42 -4.33 -2.47
N LYS A 179 15.02 -4.87 -1.43
CA LYS A 179 15.98 -5.97 -1.53
C LYS A 179 15.38 -7.17 -2.25
N PRO A 180 15.93 -7.61 -3.39
CA PRO A 180 15.44 -8.80 -4.08
C PRO A 180 15.54 -10.03 -3.18
N LYS A 181 14.50 -10.87 -3.19
CA LYS A 181 14.48 -12.13 -2.46
C LYS A 181 14.74 -13.28 -3.42
N ASN A 182 15.79 -14.06 -3.18
CA ASN A 182 16.06 -15.26 -3.97
C ASN A 182 14.97 -16.31 -3.69
N LYS A 183 14.47 -16.94 -4.76
CA LYS A 183 13.50 -18.04 -4.67
C LYS A 183 14.03 -19.29 -3.96
N TYR A 184 15.35 -19.44 -3.84
CA TYR A 184 15.97 -20.64 -3.29
C TYR A 184 16.67 -20.30 -1.98
N SER A 185 16.33 -21.07 -0.93
CA SER A 185 17.19 -21.09 0.25
C SER A 185 18.51 -21.75 -0.11
N SER A 186 19.60 -21.40 0.57
CA SER A 186 20.90 -22.02 0.42
C SER A 186 20.93 -23.55 0.64
N LYS A 187 19.79 -24.14 1.03
CA LYS A 187 19.60 -25.58 1.26
C LYS A 187 18.76 -26.27 0.16
N GLY A 188 18.50 -25.62 -0.97
CA GLY A 188 17.79 -26.23 -2.10
C GLY A 188 16.29 -26.49 -1.88
N ASN A 189 15.75 -26.17 -0.73
CA ASN A 189 14.32 -26.34 -0.46
C ASN A 189 13.54 -25.11 -0.94
N PHE A 190 12.52 -25.35 -1.75
CA PHE A 190 11.56 -24.32 -2.16
C PHE A 190 10.78 -23.86 -0.92
N ASN A 191 11.09 -22.66 -0.42
CA ASN A 191 10.33 -22.06 0.65
C ASN A 191 9.56 -20.85 0.09
N PRO A 192 8.27 -21.00 -0.25
CA PRO A 192 7.46 -19.92 -0.80
C PRO A 192 7.13 -18.82 0.22
N THR A 193 7.31 -19.08 1.52
CA THR A 193 6.88 -18.21 2.60
C THR A 193 7.71 -16.93 2.75
N PRO A 194 9.03 -16.89 2.51
CA PRO A 194 9.83 -15.67 2.68
C PRO A 194 9.60 -14.57 1.64
N LEU A 195 8.93 -14.87 0.53
CA LEU A 195 8.75 -13.93 -0.58
C LEU A 195 7.73 -12.82 -0.29
N MET A 196 6.97 -12.92 0.80
CA MET A 196 5.83 -12.04 1.10
C MET A 196 5.92 -11.31 2.45
N THR A 197 7.02 -11.46 3.18
CA THR A 197 7.14 -10.88 4.52
C THR A 197 8.48 -10.19 4.74
N LEU A 198 8.50 -9.19 5.62
CA LEU A 198 9.71 -8.45 6.06
C LEU A 198 10.35 -7.56 4.97
N ASN A 199 9.66 -7.26 3.87
CA ASN A 199 10.19 -6.35 2.86
C ASN A 199 10.28 -4.93 3.41
N GLU A 200 9.21 -4.48 4.06
CA GLU A 200 9.08 -3.19 4.70
C GLU A 200 10.01 -3.03 5.90
N ASP A 201 10.27 -4.10 6.65
CA ASP A 201 11.19 -4.06 7.80
C ASP A 201 12.64 -3.87 7.36
N GLU A 202 13.08 -4.56 6.29
CA GLU A 202 14.41 -4.36 5.71
C GLU A 202 14.56 -2.95 5.16
N LEU A 203 13.59 -2.49 4.36
CA LEU A 203 13.58 -1.16 3.79
C LEU A 203 13.76 -0.10 4.89
N GLN A 204 12.91 -0.11 5.90
CA GLN A 204 12.91 0.89 6.96
C GLN A 204 14.16 0.81 7.84
N ALA A 205 14.70 -0.39 8.08
CA ALA A 205 15.97 -0.54 8.79
C ALA A 205 17.15 0.07 8.00
N ARG A 206 17.16 -0.08 6.69
CA ARG A 206 18.16 0.50 5.79
C ARG A 206 18.00 2.00 5.66
N TRP A 207 16.78 2.50 5.51
CA TRP A 207 16.47 3.92 5.45
C TRP A 207 16.83 4.62 6.76
N GLY A 208 16.51 4.02 7.91
CA GLY A 208 16.87 4.56 9.22
C GLY A 208 18.38 4.74 9.43
N LYS A 209 19.23 3.86 8.86
CA LYS A 209 20.69 4.04 8.87
C LYS A 209 21.15 5.24 8.05
N LYS A 210 20.35 5.72 7.12
CA LYS A 210 20.57 6.93 6.30
C LYS A 210 19.92 8.18 6.93
N GLY A 211 19.33 8.07 8.13
CA GLY A 211 18.62 9.17 8.80
C GLY A 211 17.21 9.43 8.24
N MET A 212 16.72 8.58 7.36
CA MET A 212 15.38 8.70 6.76
C MET A 212 14.32 8.21 7.76
N LYS A 213 13.33 9.04 8.06
CA LYS A 213 12.31 8.77 9.07
C LYS A 213 11.05 8.18 8.47
N SER A 214 10.44 7.23 9.21
CA SER A 214 9.11 6.69 8.88
C SER A 214 8.06 7.21 9.85
N GLY A 215 6.86 7.49 9.36
CA GLY A 215 5.75 8.02 10.16
C GLY A 215 4.38 7.48 9.75
N ILE A 216 3.45 7.57 10.68
CA ILE A 216 2.04 7.23 10.49
C ILE A 216 1.25 8.54 10.45
N ALA A 217 0.60 8.84 9.34
CA ALA A 217 -0.31 9.96 9.21
C ALA A 217 -1.64 9.62 9.92
N LEU A 218 -1.83 10.20 11.11
CA LEU A 218 -2.95 9.82 11.98
C LEU A 218 -4.31 10.31 11.47
N SER A 219 -4.33 11.28 10.57
CA SER A 219 -5.54 11.80 9.92
C SER A 219 -5.93 11.07 8.64
N THR A 220 -5.16 10.07 8.21
CA THR A 220 -5.41 9.33 6.97
C THR A 220 -5.91 7.92 7.27
N PHE A 221 -6.99 7.52 6.63
CA PHE A 221 -7.53 6.16 6.73
C PHE A 221 -7.55 5.47 5.38
N ILE A 222 -7.05 4.22 5.34
CA ILE A 222 -7.15 3.31 4.20
C ILE A 222 -7.72 1.98 4.70
N PHE A 223 -8.85 1.58 4.15
CA PHE A 223 -9.43 0.28 4.48
C PHE A 223 -8.63 -0.85 3.83
N HIS A 224 -8.37 -1.93 4.57
CA HIS A 224 -7.60 -3.08 4.10
C HIS A 224 -8.34 -4.37 4.37
N TYR A 225 -8.69 -5.12 3.33
CA TYR A 225 -9.37 -6.41 3.43
C TYR A 225 -8.53 -7.48 4.10
N ARG A 226 -7.21 -7.40 4.00
CA ARG A 226 -6.21 -8.31 4.56
C ARG A 226 -6.40 -9.77 4.16
N SER A 227 -5.37 -10.35 3.58
CA SER A 227 -5.26 -11.78 3.27
C SER A 227 -6.29 -12.35 2.27
N VAL A 228 -6.97 -11.52 1.49
CA VAL A 228 -7.89 -11.99 0.44
C VAL A 228 -7.15 -12.88 -0.55
N SER A 229 -5.94 -12.48 -0.95
CA SER A 229 -5.12 -13.21 -1.93
C SER A 229 -4.50 -14.51 -1.39
N ARG A 230 -4.47 -14.71 -0.06
CA ARG A 230 -3.88 -15.92 0.54
C ARG A 230 -4.85 -17.08 0.65
N GLY A 231 -6.13 -16.85 0.37
CA GLY A 231 -7.16 -17.88 0.55
C GLY A 231 -7.24 -18.37 2.01
N ASP A 232 -6.77 -17.56 2.96
CA ASP A 232 -6.74 -17.92 4.37
C ASP A 232 -8.17 -18.12 4.88
N LYS A 233 -8.59 -19.37 4.92
CA LYS A 233 -9.80 -19.81 5.63
C LYS A 233 -9.71 -19.54 7.15
N HIS A 234 -8.54 -19.13 7.61
CA HIS A 234 -8.24 -18.82 8.98
C HIS A 234 -8.46 -17.34 9.27
N LYS A 235 -9.54 -17.05 9.80
CA LYS A 235 -9.98 -15.78 10.37
C LYS A 235 -10.93 -15.01 9.46
N LYS A 236 -12.14 -15.51 9.43
CA LYS A 236 -13.28 -14.61 9.54
C LYS A 236 -13.05 -13.79 10.81
N GLY A 237 -12.21 -12.77 10.70
CA GLY A 237 -12.06 -11.77 11.74
C GLY A 237 -13.40 -11.06 11.88
N LYS A 238 -13.59 -10.34 12.96
CA LYS A 238 -14.80 -9.56 13.28
C LYS A 238 -15.31 -8.67 12.13
N TRP A 239 -14.53 -8.50 11.07
CA TRP A 239 -14.71 -7.60 9.93
C TRP A 239 -15.49 -8.20 8.75
N TYR A 240 -15.66 -9.52 8.69
CA TYR A 240 -16.51 -10.19 7.72
C TYR A 240 -17.83 -10.58 8.40
N ARG A 241 -18.68 -9.63 8.71
CA ARG A 241 -20.09 -9.92 8.84
C ARG A 241 -20.66 -9.95 7.43
N GLN A 242 -20.89 -11.14 6.91
CA GLN A 242 -21.77 -11.31 5.77
C GLN A 242 -23.13 -10.74 6.14
N SER A 243 -23.57 -9.73 5.42
CA SER A 243 -24.96 -9.33 5.30
C SER A 243 -25.78 -10.47 4.72
#